data_1a53ac90a1eefc7bc12053c086b9555c
#
_entry.id   1a53ac90a1eefc7bc12053c086b9555c
#
_cell.length_a   1.000
_cell.length_b   1.000
_cell.length_c   1.000
_cell.angle_alpha   90.00
_cell.angle_beta   90.00
_cell.angle_gamma   90.00
#
_symmetry.space_group_name_H-M   'P 1'
#
loop_
_entity.id
_entity.type
_entity.pdbx_description
1 polymer ?
#
loop_
_entity_poly.entity_id
_entity_poly.type
_entity_poly.pdbx_seq_one_letter_code
_entity_poly.pdbx_strand_id
1 'polypeptide(L)'
;MRTLSTLTKTIAVACSLIMCISLAGCSNSSDSKSDSSKSSSSKTANQIAGVTAKGKLGEKPTISFKAPMTVSDGSYVVLQKGDGDTIEEGDRVCAQGIALNVKDGTELMDTWTKNTPDCSLLVDSSTLSSTYYDQIKGAKLNTTIGFGVNAEDSSGYSYILAMT
;
A
#
# COMPACT_ATOMS: atom_id res chain seq x y z
N MET A 1 -26.00 24.53 -36.67
CA MET A 1 -26.98 23.56 -37.16
C MET A 1 -26.26 22.29 -37.62
N ARG A 2 -26.43 21.21 -36.93
CA ARG A 2 -26.33 19.78 -37.28
C ARG A 2 -26.22 19.03 -35.96
N THR A 3 -27.27 18.64 -35.45
CA THR A 3 -28.09 17.42 -35.30
C THR A 3 -27.34 16.21 -34.72
N LEU A 4 -27.86 15.84 -33.55
CA LEU A 4 -27.83 14.59 -32.79
C LEU A 4 -27.61 13.32 -33.60
N SER A 5 -26.89 12.37 -33.01
CA SER A 5 -27.22 10.96 -33.16
C SER A 5 -26.93 10.19 -31.88
N THR A 6 -27.96 9.89 -31.15
CA THR A 6 -28.10 8.92 -30.08
C THR A 6 -27.95 7.50 -30.64
N LEU A 7 -27.09 6.69 -30.04
CA LEU A 7 -27.12 5.25 -30.27
C LEU A 7 -27.08 4.49 -28.94
N THR A 8 -28.27 4.24 -28.42
CA THR A 8 -28.55 3.25 -27.38
C THR A 8 -28.28 1.85 -27.92
N LYS A 9 -27.41 1.08 -27.27
CA LYS A 9 -27.35 -0.38 -27.40
C LYS A 9 -27.51 -1.03 -26.05
N THR A 10 -28.72 -1.43 -25.76
CA THR A 10 -29.08 -2.43 -24.75
C THR A 10 -28.60 -3.80 -25.19
N ILE A 11 -27.82 -4.47 -24.38
CA ILE A 11 -27.57 -5.91 -24.49
C ILE A 11 -27.94 -6.54 -23.15
N ALA A 12 -29.09 -7.19 -23.16
CA ALA A 12 -29.48 -8.14 -22.14
C ALA A 12 -28.83 -9.49 -22.50
N VAL A 13 -28.14 -10.11 -21.58
CA VAL A 13 -27.77 -11.52 -21.69
C VAL A 13 -28.00 -12.22 -20.35
N ALA A 14 -28.71 -13.29 -20.52
CA ALA A 14 -29.41 -14.16 -19.61
C ALA A 14 -28.52 -14.89 -18.60
N CYS A 15 -29.17 -15.17 -17.47
CA CYS A 15 -28.81 -16.15 -16.43
C CYS A 15 -28.57 -17.56 -16.99
N SER A 16 -27.55 -18.24 -16.49
CA SER A 16 -27.51 -19.69 -16.47
C SER A 16 -27.04 -20.13 -15.08
N LEU A 17 -28.02 -20.55 -14.29
CA LEU A 17 -27.86 -21.30 -13.06
C LEU A 17 -27.50 -22.76 -13.43
N ILE A 18 -26.36 -23.22 -12.96
CA ILE A 18 -26.10 -24.67 -12.88
C ILE A 18 -25.87 -24.98 -11.41
N MET A 19 -26.91 -25.57 -10.82
CA MET A 19 -26.83 -26.32 -9.56
C MET A 19 -26.24 -27.68 -9.85
N CYS A 20 -25.15 -28.04 -9.19
CA CYS A 20 -24.77 -29.44 -8.99
C CYS A 20 -24.80 -29.74 -7.50
N ILE A 21 -25.83 -30.46 -7.10
CA ILE A 21 -25.96 -31.13 -5.81
C ILE A 21 -25.34 -32.51 -5.97
N SER A 22 -24.42 -32.90 -5.15
CA SER A 22 -24.13 -34.31 -4.89
C SER A 22 -23.86 -34.53 -3.42
N LEU A 23 -24.73 -35.36 -2.88
CA LEU A 23 -24.81 -35.82 -1.50
C LEU A 23 -23.85 -37.00 -1.25
N ALA A 24 -23.52 -37.09 0.01
CA ALA A 24 -23.42 -38.30 0.85
C ALA A 24 -22.05 -38.95 1.00
N GLY A 25 -21.70 -39.08 2.27
CA GLY A 25 -20.70 -40.01 2.78
C GLY A 25 -20.32 -39.71 4.22
N CYS A 26 -21.18 -40.10 5.18
CA CYS A 26 -20.78 -40.22 6.57
C CYS A 26 -19.88 -41.45 6.75
N SER A 27 -18.76 -41.33 7.44
CA SER A 27 -18.36 -42.30 8.46
C SER A 27 -17.25 -41.75 9.35
N ASN A 28 -17.46 -42.04 10.57
CA ASN A 28 -16.87 -41.74 11.82
C ASN A 28 -15.44 -42.33 11.95
N SER A 29 -14.46 -41.57 12.43
CA SER A 29 -13.55 -42.01 13.50
C SER A 29 -12.47 -40.95 13.75
N SER A 30 -12.28 -40.66 15.02
CA SER A 30 -11.29 -39.88 15.70
C SER A 30 -9.86 -40.01 15.15
N ASP A 31 -9.16 -38.89 14.90
CA ASP A 31 -7.89 -38.63 15.57
C ASP A 31 -7.36 -37.21 15.22
N SER A 32 -6.88 -36.57 16.24
CA SER A 32 -6.25 -35.26 16.24
C SER A 32 -5.05 -35.19 15.33
N LYS A 33 -5.02 -34.25 14.35
CA LYS A 33 -3.81 -33.57 13.93
C LYS A 33 -4.15 -32.27 13.20
N SER A 34 -3.67 -31.20 13.74
CA SER A 34 -3.59 -29.86 13.19
C SER A 34 -3.26 -29.85 11.72
N ASP A 35 -4.23 -29.46 10.90
CA ASP A 35 -4.01 -29.13 9.52
C ASP A 35 -3.69 -27.64 9.43
N SER A 36 -2.38 -27.36 9.36
CA SER A 36 -1.89 -26.03 9.06
C SER A 36 -2.19 -25.74 7.61
N SER A 37 -3.27 -24.99 7.38
CA SER A 37 -3.54 -24.33 6.12
C SER A 37 -2.34 -23.48 5.74
N LYS A 38 -1.60 -23.95 4.78
CA LYS A 38 -0.47 -23.30 4.13
C LYS A 38 -1.02 -22.13 3.31
N SER A 39 -1.33 -21.04 4.00
CA SER A 39 -1.55 -19.74 3.36
C SER A 39 -0.25 -19.27 2.74
N SER A 40 -0.29 -18.93 1.48
CA SER A 40 0.79 -18.39 0.68
C SER A 40 1.41 -17.15 1.35
N SER A 41 2.45 -17.35 2.15
CA SER A 41 3.08 -16.33 3.00
C SER A 41 4.36 -15.75 2.40
N SER A 42 4.42 -15.51 1.09
CA SER A 42 5.60 -14.90 0.48
C SER A 42 5.52 -13.39 0.25
N LYS A 43 4.37 -12.74 0.54
CA LYS A 43 4.22 -11.26 0.47
C LYS A 43 4.09 -10.56 1.83
N THR A 44 3.98 -11.31 2.92
CA THR A 44 3.68 -10.72 4.25
C THR A 44 4.93 -10.40 5.08
N ALA A 45 6.10 -10.89 4.69
CA ALA A 45 7.32 -10.76 5.48
C ALA A 45 7.86 -9.32 5.60
N ASN A 46 7.50 -8.44 4.67
CA ASN A 46 7.98 -7.06 4.64
C ASN A 46 6.88 -6.01 4.92
N GLN A 47 5.72 -6.41 5.43
CA GLN A 47 4.66 -5.45 5.76
C GLN A 47 4.79 -4.93 7.18
N ILE A 48 4.68 -3.60 7.33
CA ILE A 48 4.61 -2.94 8.63
C ILE A 48 3.18 -3.07 9.15
N ALA A 49 3.01 -3.66 10.34
CA ALA A 49 1.71 -3.78 10.98
C ALA A 49 1.48 -2.67 12.02
N GLY A 50 0.21 -2.34 12.27
CA GLY A 50 -0.18 -1.44 13.37
C GLY A 50 0.04 0.06 13.10
N VAL A 51 0.33 0.43 11.86
CA VAL A 51 0.42 1.84 11.42
C VAL A 51 -0.83 2.20 10.65
N THR A 52 -1.37 3.39 10.92
CA THR A 52 -2.55 3.91 10.22
C THR A 52 -2.35 5.37 9.82
N ALA A 53 -3.03 5.81 8.76
CA ALA A 53 -3.10 7.20 8.37
C ALA A 53 -4.55 7.68 8.34
N LYS A 54 -4.75 8.96 8.68
CA LYS A 54 -6.03 9.66 8.59
C LYS A 54 -5.80 11.01 7.93
N GLY A 55 -6.78 11.50 7.19
CA GLY A 55 -6.76 12.76 6.48
C GLY A 55 -7.34 12.60 5.09
N LYS A 56 -7.42 13.70 4.36
CA LYS A 56 -7.84 13.70 2.96
C LYS A 56 -6.67 13.29 2.08
N LEU A 57 -6.97 12.65 0.97
CA LEU A 57 -5.98 12.30 -0.05
C LEU A 57 -5.30 13.57 -0.59
N GLY A 58 -3.98 13.51 -0.78
CA GLY A 58 -3.20 14.65 -1.26
C GLY A 58 -2.97 15.77 -0.24
N GLU A 59 -3.44 15.63 1.01
CA GLU A 59 -3.13 16.53 2.13
C GLU A 59 -2.21 15.85 3.15
N LYS A 60 -1.57 16.61 4.04
CA LYS A 60 -0.71 16.06 5.10
C LYS A 60 -1.50 15.06 5.95
N PRO A 61 -1.15 13.76 5.92
CA PRO A 61 -1.85 12.76 6.72
C PRO A 61 -1.43 12.83 8.18
N THR A 62 -2.34 12.46 9.09
CA THR A 62 -2.00 12.14 10.48
C THR A 62 -1.66 10.67 10.57
N ILE A 63 -0.40 10.36 10.82
CA ILE A 63 0.10 8.99 10.99
C ILE A 63 0.02 8.61 12.46
N SER A 64 -0.46 7.40 12.74
CA SER A 64 -0.59 6.89 14.11
C SER A 64 -0.13 5.44 14.20
N PHE A 65 0.63 5.14 15.24
CA PHE A 65 1.06 3.79 15.62
C PHE A 65 1.31 3.73 17.12
N LYS A 66 1.45 2.52 17.64
CA LYS A 66 1.80 2.31 19.06
C LYS A 66 3.33 2.27 19.21
N ALA A 67 3.88 3.31 19.80
CA ALA A 67 5.30 3.35 20.15
C ALA A 67 5.56 2.63 21.51
N PRO A 68 6.75 2.05 21.73
CA PRO A 68 7.76 1.84 20.70
C PRO A 68 7.40 0.69 19.76
N MET A 69 7.89 0.77 18.53
CA MET A 69 7.79 -0.33 17.56
C MET A 69 9.13 -0.57 16.88
N THR A 70 9.25 -1.71 16.18
CA THR A 70 10.42 -2.05 15.39
C THR A 70 10.04 -2.11 13.93
N VAL A 71 10.88 -1.56 13.06
CA VAL A 71 10.77 -1.65 11.61
C VAL A 71 12.04 -2.25 11.03
N SER A 72 11.92 -2.93 9.91
CA SER A 72 13.06 -3.42 9.12
C SER A 72 13.23 -2.54 7.89
N ASP A 73 14.46 -2.43 7.41
CA ASP A 73 14.71 -1.79 6.13
C ASP A 73 13.94 -2.47 5.02
N GLY A 74 13.35 -1.68 4.13
CA GLY A 74 12.55 -2.17 3.04
C GLY A 74 11.20 -2.76 3.46
N SER A 75 10.78 -2.65 4.73
CA SER A 75 9.40 -2.92 5.11
C SER A 75 8.49 -1.77 4.67
N TYR A 76 7.23 -2.08 4.39
CA TYR A 76 6.29 -1.07 3.89
C TYR A 76 4.85 -1.34 4.32
N VAL A 77 4.01 -0.34 4.15
CA VAL A 77 2.55 -0.45 4.32
C VAL A 77 1.85 0.59 3.45
N VAL A 78 0.81 0.20 2.71
CA VAL A 78 -0.08 1.14 2.03
C VAL A 78 -1.08 1.66 3.04
N LEU A 79 -0.93 2.92 3.43
CA LEU A 79 -1.73 3.57 4.47
C LEU A 79 -3.03 4.14 3.94
N GLN A 80 -2.98 4.76 2.75
CA GLN A 80 -4.16 5.26 2.04
C GLN A 80 -3.98 4.98 0.55
N LYS A 81 -5.03 4.50 -0.10
CA LYS A 81 -5.04 4.32 -1.55
C LYS A 81 -5.43 5.63 -2.22
N GLY A 82 -4.62 6.09 -3.14
CA GLY A 82 -4.86 7.30 -3.92
C GLY A 82 -6.00 7.16 -4.93
N ASP A 83 -6.41 8.29 -5.47
CA ASP A 83 -7.52 8.44 -6.43
C ASP A 83 -7.11 9.11 -7.75
N GLY A 84 -5.87 9.58 -7.85
CA GLY A 84 -5.34 10.22 -9.06
C GLY A 84 -4.99 9.24 -10.17
N ASP A 85 -4.16 9.71 -11.12
CA ASP A 85 -3.67 8.89 -12.22
C ASP A 85 -2.77 7.77 -11.74
N THR A 86 -2.69 6.69 -12.52
CA THR A 86 -1.79 5.57 -12.22
C THR A 86 -0.37 5.96 -12.58
N ILE A 87 0.55 5.70 -11.67
CA ILE A 87 1.98 5.95 -11.85
C ILE A 87 2.59 4.81 -12.68
N GLU A 88 3.27 5.17 -13.77
CA GLU A 88 3.86 4.21 -14.69
C GLU A 88 5.40 4.28 -14.69
N GLU A 89 6.02 3.31 -15.35
CA GLU A 89 7.46 3.29 -15.60
C GLU A 89 7.86 4.51 -16.42
N GLY A 90 8.92 5.20 -15.98
CA GLY A 90 9.43 6.41 -16.64
C GLY A 90 8.79 7.70 -16.15
N ASP A 91 7.75 7.63 -15.32
CA ASP A 91 7.17 8.82 -14.73
C ASP A 91 8.12 9.49 -13.74
N ARG A 92 8.05 10.82 -13.70
CA ARG A 92 8.69 11.61 -12.64
C ARG A 92 7.60 12.15 -11.72
N VAL A 93 7.63 11.72 -10.47
CA VAL A 93 6.64 12.10 -9.48
C VAL A 93 7.22 13.01 -8.41
N CYS A 94 6.38 13.86 -7.84
CA CYS A 94 6.68 14.66 -6.67
C CYS A 94 6.09 13.96 -5.44
N ALA A 95 6.89 13.78 -4.40
CA ALA A 95 6.44 13.19 -3.15
C ALA A 95 6.58 14.16 -1.98
N GLN A 96 5.58 14.21 -1.12
CA GLN A 96 5.65 14.83 0.19
C GLN A 96 5.90 13.74 1.24
N GLY A 97 6.67 14.05 2.27
CA GLY A 97 7.07 13.05 3.25
C GLY A 97 7.01 13.53 4.69
N ILE A 98 6.75 12.58 5.59
CA ILE A 98 6.83 12.73 7.04
C ILE A 98 7.67 11.56 7.55
N ALA A 99 8.71 11.81 8.32
CA ALA A 99 9.47 10.77 9.02
C ALA A 99 9.14 10.81 10.51
N LEU A 100 8.77 9.65 11.07
CA LEU A 100 8.39 9.50 12.47
C LEU A 100 9.31 8.51 13.17
N ASN A 101 9.93 8.91 14.28
CA ASN A 101 10.73 8.04 15.12
C ASN A 101 9.88 6.90 15.68
N VAL A 102 10.30 5.66 15.47
CA VAL A 102 9.53 4.50 15.94
C VAL A 102 9.57 4.28 17.44
N LYS A 103 10.50 4.93 18.18
CA LYS A 103 10.62 4.81 19.63
C LYS A 103 9.53 5.57 20.39
N ASP A 104 9.14 6.74 19.87
CA ASP A 104 8.28 7.68 20.61
C ASP A 104 7.23 8.38 19.72
N GLY A 105 7.28 8.20 18.39
CA GLY A 105 6.39 8.86 17.44
C GLY A 105 6.76 10.30 17.12
N THR A 106 7.91 10.80 17.59
CA THR A 106 8.37 12.17 17.30
C THR A 106 8.56 12.37 15.79
N GLU A 107 8.09 13.49 15.26
CA GLU A 107 8.30 13.88 13.87
C GLU A 107 9.75 14.34 13.68
N LEU A 108 10.51 13.63 12.85
CA LEU A 108 11.91 13.90 12.54
C LEU A 108 12.06 14.78 11.30
N MET A 109 11.14 14.66 10.35
CA MET A 109 11.13 15.38 9.09
C MET A 109 9.71 15.59 8.62
N ASP A 110 9.46 16.75 7.99
CA ASP A 110 8.20 17.11 7.37
C ASP A 110 8.45 18.05 6.18
N THR A 111 8.02 17.62 5.01
CA THR A 111 8.11 18.44 3.78
C THR A 111 6.84 19.26 3.53
N TRP A 112 5.73 18.91 4.17
CA TRP A 112 4.43 19.55 3.98
C TRP A 112 4.40 20.98 4.52
N THR A 113 4.95 21.19 5.72
CA THR A 113 4.90 22.51 6.40
C THR A 113 5.57 23.60 5.56
N LYS A 114 6.64 23.27 4.83
CA LYS A 114 7.35 24.21 3.95
C LYS A 114 6.92 24.11 2.50
N ASN A 115 6.00 23.20 2.19
CA ASN A 115 5.60 22.85 0.83
C ASN A 115 6.81 22.63 -0.09
N THR A 116 7.71 21.75 0.33
CA THR A 116 8.93 21.39 -0.39
C THR A 116 8.91 19.93 -0.82
N PRO A 117 8.03 19.55 -1.78
CA PRO A 117 7.99 18.19 -2.27
C PRO A 117 9.30 17.79 -2.93
N ASP A 118 9.68 16.54 -2.82
CA ASP A 118 10.75 15.97 -3.62
C ASP A 118 10.20 15.55 -4.98
N CYS A 119 10.57 16.28 -6.03
CA CYS A 119 10.18 16.01 -7.42
C CYS A 119 11.31 15.33 -8.22
N SER A 120 12.31 14.78 -7.55
CA SER A 120 13.41 14.06 -8.22
C SER A 120 13.10 12.58 -8.46
N LEU A 121 12.01 12.06 -7.92
CA LEU A 121 11.66 10.65 -7.96
C LEU A 121 11.28 10.19 -9.38
N LEU A 122 12.22 9.54 -10.06
CA LEU A 122 12.01 8.87 -11.34
C LEU A 122 11.60 7.43 -11.08
N VAL A 123 10.45 7.01 -11.61
CA VAL A 123 9.95 5.64 -11.46
C VAL A 123 10.64 4.72 -12.48
N ASP A 124 11.81 4.23 -12.10
CA ASP A 124 12.68 3.43 -12.94
C ASP A 124 13.33 2.33 -12.10
N SER A 125 13.22 1.08 -12.54
CA SER A 125 13.73 -0.10 -11.82
C SER A 125 15.27 -0.13 -11.71
N SER A 126 15.98 0.64 -12.52
CA SER A 126 17.44 0.77 -12.43
C SER A 126 17.91 1.81 -11.42
N THR A 127 17.06 2.74 -11.02
CA THR A 127 17.37 3.86 -10.12
C THR A 127 16.76 3.71 -8.73
N LEU A 128 15.56 3.17 -8.64
CA LEU A 128 14.89 2.92 -7.36
C LEU A 128 15.25 1.53 -6.81
N SER A 129 15.35 1.42 -5.49
CA SER A 129 15.39 0.10 -4.88
C SER A 129 14.10 -0.66 -5.20
N SER A 130 14.19 -1.99 -5.28
CA SER A 130 13.05 -2.84 -5.62
C SER A 130 11.83 -2.57 -4.72
N THR A 131 12.04 -2.33 -3.43
CA THR A 131 10.95 -2.02 -2.49
C THR A 131 10.19 -0.77 -2.87
N TYR A 132 10.88 0.34 -3.16
CA TYR A 132 10.24 1.58 -3.56
C TYR A 132 9.57 1.43 -4.93
N TYR A 133 10.28 0.86 -5.89
CA TYR A 133 9.76 0.65 -7.23
C TYR A 133 8.47 -0.18 -7.23
N ASP A 134 8.45 -1.33 -6.56
CA ASP A 134 7.31 -2.26 -6.52
C ASP A 134 6.07 -1.66 -5.83
N GLN A 135 6.27 -0.68 -4.95
CA GLN A 135 5.16 -0.03 -4.24
C GLN A 135 4.66 1.23 -4.95
N ILE A 136 5.51 1.93 -5.70
CA ILE A 136 5.17 3.18 -6.36
C ILE A 136 4.62 2.92 -7.76
N LYS A 137 5.27 2.06 -8.55
CA LYS A 137 4.76 1.69 -9.88
C LYS A 137 3.42 0.98 -9.78
N GLY A 138 2.44 1.48 -10.52
CA GLY A 138 1.07 0.99 -10.49
C GLY A 138 0.22 1.53 -9.34
N ALA A 139 0.81 2.27 -8.39
CA ALA A 139 0.04 3.04 -7.43
C ALA A 139 -0.66 4.22 -8.12
N LYS A 140 -1.66 4.78 -7.46
CA LYS A 140 -2.29 6.01 -7.92
C LYS A 140 -1.68 7.21 -7.23
N LEU A 141 -1.63 8.36 -7.90
CA LEU A 141 -1.30 9.63 -7.25
C LEU A 141 -2.20 9.84 -6.02
N ASN A 142 -1.69 10.52 -5.01
CA ASN A 142 -2.29 10.68 -3.68
C ASN A 142 -2.32 9.39 -2.84
N THR A 143 -1.60 8.32 -3.25
CA THR A 143 -1.39 7.16 -2.38
C THR A 143 -0.41 7.51 -1.28
N THR A 144 -0.75 7.21 -0.02
CA THR A 144 0.19 7.33 1.10
C THR A 144 0.78 5.97 1.42
N ILE A 145 2.09 5.84 1.33
CA ILE A 145 2.85 4.62 1.60
C ILE A 145 3.82 4.89 2.74
N GLY A 146 3.80 4.04 3.77
CA GLY A 146 4.78 4.04 4.84
C GLY A 146 5.92 3.07 4.53
N PHE A 147 7.16 3.53 4.63
CA PHE A 147 8.37 2.71 4.50
C PHE A 147 9.11 2.68 5.83
N GLY A 148 9.52 1.49 6.24
CA GLY A 148 10.39 1.31 7.40
C GLY A 148 11.84 1.54 7.02
N VAL A 149 12.52 2.34 7.84
CA VAL A 149 13.95 2.60 7.74
C VAL A 149 14.59 2.31 9.07
N ASN A 150 15.50 1.37 9.09
CA ASN A 150 16.34 1.08 10.26
C ASN A 150 17.71 1.71 10.06
N ALA A 151 17.88 2.91 10.60
CA ALA A 151 19.10 3.69 10.49
C ALA A 151 19.75 3.96 11.88
N GLU A 152 19.47 3.10 12.86
CA GLU A 152 19.97 3.25 14.24
C GLU A 152 21.49 3.37 14.28
N ASP A 153 22.21 2.54 13.51
CA ASP A 153 23.67 2.52 13.46
C ASP A 153 24.28 3.75 12.81
N SER A 154 23.56 4.43 11.92
CA SER A 154 24.06 5.57 11.14
C SER A 154 23.60 6.93 11.66
N SER A 155 22.36 7.02 12.14
CA SER A 155 21.74 8.28 12.58
C SER A 155 21.22 8.23 14.02
N GLY A 156 21.23 7.07 14.66
CA GLY A 156 20.65 6.86 16.00
C GLY A 156 19.13 6.72 16.01
N TYR A 157 18.50 6.63 14.82
CA TYR A 157 17.06 6.55 14.68
C TYR A 157 16.64 5.43 13.72
N SER A 158 15.59 4.71 14.12
CA SER A 158 14.76 3.98 13.17
C SER A 158 13.45 4.73 13.01
N TYR A 159 12.92 4.80 11.79
CA TYR A 159 11.74 5.63 11.52
C TYR A 159 10.83 5.03 10.46
N ILE A 160 9.58 5.50 10.43
CA ILE A 160 8.66 5.30 9.33
C ILE A 160 8.67 6.56 8.48
N LEU A 161 8.99 6.42 7.18
CA LEU A 161 8.84 7.47 6.18
C LEU A 161 7.48 7.29 5.50
N ALA A 162 6.51 8.12 5.81
CA ALA A 162 5.24 8.19 5.11
C ALA A 162 5.37 9.15 3.93
N MET A 163 5.22 8.64 2.72
CA MET A 163 5.28 9.39 1.47
C MET A 163 3.89 9.43 0.82
N THR A 164 3.52 10.60 0.32
CA THR A 164 2.27 10.84 -0.44
C THR A 164 2.56 11.57 -1.73
#